data_b199204aa890aecd9120c844e6028a2e
#
_entry.id   b199204aa890aecd9120c844e6028a2e
#
_cell.length_a   1.000
_cell.length_b   1.000
_cell.length_c   1.000
_cell.angle_alpha   90.00
_cell.angle_beta   90.00
_cell.angle_gamma   90.00
#
_symmetry.space_group_name_H-M   'P 1'
#
loop_
_entity.id
_entity.type
_entity.pdbx_description
1 polymer ?
#
loop_
_entity_poly.entity_id
_entity_poly.type
_entity_poly.pdbx_seq_one_letter_code
_entity_poly.pdbx_strand_id
1 'polypeptide(L)'
;DVYKRQVMGPFAGWVIKKFDKAMDGHMPAGFEMLINNFSVGILGMIVAIIGYFIIGPFMSTVLAVLTAGVNVLVKAKLIPLAAIFIEPAKVLFLNNAINHGIFTPIGIEQAKEAAKSIMYMLEANPGPGLGVLLAYAIFSKDKVTKSSAPGAIIIHFFGGIHEIYFPYILMNPIVIIAPIVGNICAITFFTFTKCGLIGPSSPGSIIAYLSMSPKLSLIHISEPTRRS
;
A
#
# COMPACT_ATOMS: atom_id res chain seq x y z
N ASP A 1 -0.90 -0.45 -15.08
CA ASP A 1 -0.79 0.20 -13.77
C ASP A 1 -1.80 -0.37 -12.79
N VAL A 2 -1.32 -1.06 -11.75
CA VAL A 2 -2.16 -1.80 -10.79
C VAL A 2 -3.10 -0.86 -10.03
N TYR A 3 -2.60 0.27 -9.55
CA TYR A 3 -3.38 1.25 -8.78
C TYR A 3 -4.57 1.85 -9.54
N LYS A 4 -4.45 2.03 -10.87
CA LYS A 4 -5.59 2.47 -11.70
C LYS A 4 -6.69 1.44 -11.73
N ARG A 5 -6.34 0.15 -11.78
CA ARG A 5 -7.31 -0.96 -11.75
C ARG A 5 -8.02 -1.06 -10.40
N GLN A 6 -7.33 -0.80 -9.30
CA GLN A 6 -7.90 -0.83 -7.94
C GLN A 6 -8.98 0.23 -7.73
N VAL A 7 -8.84 1.41 -8.37
CA VAL A 7 -9.88 2.45 -8.35
C VAL A 7 -11.01 2.12 -9.34
N MET A 8 -10.64 1.62 -10.53
CA MET A 8 -11.62 1.33 -11.58
C MET A 8 -12.55 0.17 -11.26
N GLY A 9 -12.09 -0.86 -10.55
CA GLY A 9 -12.90 -2.02 -10.17
C GLY A 9 -14.14 -1.64 -9.35
N PRO A 10 -13.96 -1.00 -8.18
CA PRO A 10 -15.08 -0.52 -7.36
C PRO A 10 -15.98 0.49 -8.11
N PHE A 11 -15.41 1.38 -8.91
CA PHE A 11 -16.16 2.32 -9.71
C PHE A 11 -17.05 1.62 -10.75
N ALA A 12 -16.51 0.65 -11.49
CA ALA A 12 -17.27 -0.14 -12.43
C ALA A 12 -18.39 -0.93 -11.75
N GLY A 13 -18.09 -1.57 -10.61
CA GLY A 13 -19.10 -2.28 -9.82
C GLY A 13 -20.21 -1.37 -9.30
N TRP A 14 -19.85 -0.15 -8.88
CA TRP A 14 -20.84 0.84 -8.47
C TRP A 14 -21.74 1.29 -9.63
N VAL A 15 -21.18 1.54 -10.81
CA VAL A 15 -21.95 1.94 -12.02
C VAL A 15 -22.91 0.82 -12.41
N ILE A 16 -22.44 -0.44 -12.49
CA ILE A 16 -23.29 -1.58 -12.83
C ILE A 16 -24.42 -1.74 -11.81
N LYS A 17 -24.10 -1.71 -10.51
CA LYS A 17 -25.10 -1.80 -9.43
C LYS A 17 -26.16 -0.70 -9.51
N LYS A 18 -25.77 0.52 -9.88
CA LYS A 18 -26.72 1.65 -10.08
C LYS A 18 -27.61 1.41 -11.29
N PHE A 19 -27.05 0.90 -12.37
CA PHE A 19 -27.79 0.55 -13.57
C PHE A 19 -28.80 -0.57 -13.30
N ASP A 20 -28.36 -1.67 -12.69
CA ASP A 20 -29.23 -2.80 -12.35
C ASP A 20 -30.42 -2.34 -11.49
N LYS A 21 -30.15 -1.49 -10.47
CA LYS A 21 -31.21 -0.91 -9.63
C LYS A 21 -32.17 -0.01 -10.41
N ALA A 22 -31.71 0.70 -11.43
CA ALA A 22 -32.55 1.56 -12.27
C ALA A 22 -33.41 0.76 -13.26
N MET A 23 -32.91 -0.39 -13.68
CA MET A 23 -33.59 -1.30 -14.61
C MET A 23 -34.52 -2.28 -13.89
N ASP A 24 -34.40 -2.42 -12.56
CA ASP A 24 -35.22 -3.31 -11.76
C ASP A 24 -36.72 -2.94 -11.91
N GLY A 25 -37.53 -3.95 -12.24
CA GLY A 25 -38.96 -3.78 -12.52
C GLY A 25 -39.32 -3.16 -13.90
N HIS A 26 -38.32 -2.78 -14.73
CA HIS A 26 -38.59 -2.23 -16.08
C HIS A 26 -38.16 -3.20 -17.19
N MET A 27 -37.65 -4.37 -16.87
CA MET A 27 -37.24 -5.34 -17.86
C MET A 27 -38.39 -6.17 -18.41
N PRO A 28 -38.57 -6.28 -19.74
CA PRO A 28 -39.54 -7.18 -20.32
C PRO A 28 -39.22 -8.62 -20.01
N ALA A 29 -40.22 -9.43 -19.65
CA ALA A 29 -40.05 -10.84 -19.39
C ALA A 29 -39.42 -11.57 -20.61
N GLY A 30 -38.36 -12.34 -20.36
CA GLY A 30 -37.60 -13.08 -21.40
C GLY A 30 -36.41 -12.33 -22.01
N PHE A 31 -36.25 -11.01 -21.77
CA PHE A 31 -35.13 -10.22 -22.25
C PHE A 31 -34.07 -9.94 -21.18
N GLU A 32 -34.28 -10.38 -19.96
CA GLU A 32 -33.41 -10.09 -18.80
C GLU A 32 -31.95 -10.48 -19.05
N MET A 33 -31.72 -11.69 -19.59
CA MET A 33 -30.35 -12.16 -19.85
C MET A 33 -29.67 -11.36 -21.00
N LEU A 34 -30.44 -10.97 -22.02
CA LEU A 34 -29.94 -10.17 -23.14
C LEU A 34 -29.53 -8.77 -22.62
N ILE A 35 -30.43 -8.10 -21.90
CA ILE A 35 -30.18 -6.76 -21.36
C ILE A 35 -29.00 -6.78 -20.42
N ASN A 36 -28.91 -7.74 -19.51
CA ASN A 36 -27.80 -7.85 -18.58
C ASN A 36 -26.45 -8.04 -19.29
N ASN A 37 -26.37 -8.91 -20.29
CA ASN A 37 -25.11 -9.15 -21.01
C ASN A 37 -24.68 -7.95 -21.85
N PHE A 38 -25.61 -7.31 -22.56
CA PHE A 38 -25.31 -6.12 -23.37
C PHE A 38 -25.00 -4.90 -22.51
N SER A 39 -25.72 -4.68 -21.41
CA SER A 39 -25.49 -3.56 -20.52
C SER A 39 -24.11 -3.63 -19.86
N VAL A 40 -23.68 -4.82 -19.40
CA VAL A 40 -22.35 -4.99 -18.80
C VAL A 40 -21.26 -4.68 -19.84
N GLY A 41 -21.40 -5.12 -21.08
CA GLY A 41 -20.45 -4.83 -22.16
C GLY A 41 -20.37 -3.33 -22.49
N ILE A 42 -21.52 -2.69 -22.70
CA ILE A 42 -21.60 -1.26 -23.05
C ILE A 42 -21.13 -0.38 -21.88
N LEU A 43 -21.61 -0.65 -20.67
CA LEU A 43 -21.18 0.09 -19.47
C LEU A 43 -19.69 -0.13 -19.20
N GLY A 44 -19.18 -1.35 -19.37
CA GLY A 44 -17.77 -1.66 -19.23
C GLY A 44 -16.92 -0.84 -20.20
N MET A 45 -17.34 -0.69 -21.45
CA MET A 45 -16.66 0.14 -22.44
C MET A 45 -16.68 1.61 -22.05
N ILE A 46 -17.84 2.16 -21.65
CA ILE A 46 -17.96 3.56 -21.22
C ILE A 46 -17.09 3.83 -19.99
N VAL A 47 -17.14 2.94 -19.00
CA VAL A 47 -16.32 3.04 -17.79
C VAL A 47 -14.82 2.96 -18.12
N ALA A 48 -14.42 2.11 -19.07
CA ALA A 48 -13.02 2.05 -19.52
C ALA A 48 -12.57 3.36 -20.18
N ILE A 49 -13.40 3.98 -21.00
CA ILE A 49 -13.13 5.29 -21.62
C ILE A 49 -13.00 6.38 -20.55
N ILE A 50 -13.93 6.45 -19.61
CA ILE A 50 -13.87 7.38 -18.48
C ILE A 50 -12.60 7.14 -17.66
N GLY A 51 -12.29 5.89 -17.38
CA GLY A 51 -11.08 5.50 -16.66
C GLY A 51 -9.80 5.95 -17.36
N TYR A 52 -9.74 5.81 -18.67
CA TYR A 52 -8.58 6.22 -19.45
C TYR A 52 -8.38 7.74 -19.48
N PHE A 53 -9.43 8.51 -19.77
CA PHE A 53 -9.31 9.95 -19.97
C PHE A 53 -9.40 10.78 -18.69
N ILE A 54 -10.07 10.31 -17.66
CA ILE A 54 -10.31 11.07 -16.43
C ILE A 54 -9.55 10.48 -15.26
N ILE A 55 -9.83 9.21 -14.90
CA ILE A 55 -9.25 8.59 -13.70
C ILE A 55 -7.73 8.38 -13.87
N GLY A 56 -7.29 7.98 -15.07
CA GLY A 56 -5.88 7.80 -15.37
C GLY A 56 -5.02 9.05 -15.12
N PRO A 57 -5.31 10.19 -15.76
CA PRO A 57 -4.59 11.45 -15.52
C PRO A 57 -4.72 11.94 -14.08
N PHE A 58 -5.92 11.87 -13.47
CA PHE A 58 -6.13 12.24 -12.07
C PHE A 58 -5.20 11.45 -11.13
N MET A 59 -5.18 10.12 -11.24
CA MET A 59 -4.33 9.28 -10.41
C MET A 59 -2.83 9.52 -10.66
N SER A 60 -2.46 9.82 -11.91
CA SER A 60 -1.07 10.18 -12.23
C SER A 60 -0.65 11.50 -11.57
N THR A 61 -1.56 12.47 -11.50
CA THR A 61 -1.32 13.75 -10.81
C THR A 61 -1.19 13.53 -9.30
N VAL A 62 -2.07 12.74 -8.69
CA VAL A 62 -1.98 12.39 -7.26
C VAL A 62 -0.63 11.74 -6.96
N LEU A 63 -0.21 10.77 -7.78
CA LEU A 63 1.09 10.11 -7.61
C LEU A 63 2.25 11.09 -7.77
N ALA A 64 2.19 12.02 -8.72
CA ALA A 64 3.23 13.04 -8.93
C ALA A 64 3.38 13.96 -7.70
N VAL A 65 2.26 14.39 -7.10
CA VAL A 65 2.25 15.21 -5.86
C VAL A 65 2.88 14.44 -4.70
N LEU A 66 2.48 13.18 -4.51
CA LEU A 66 3.05 12.33 -3.46
C LEU A 66 4.54 12.10 -3.65
N THR A 67 4.97 11.84 -4.88
CA THR A 67 6.38 11.67 -5.25
C THR A 67 7.19 12.94 -4.95
N ALA A 68 6.65 14.10 -5.32
CA ALA A 68 7.30 15.38 -5.04
C ALA A 68 7.46 15.61 -3.53
N GLY A 69 6.40 15.37 -2.74
CA GLY A 69 6.44 15.48 -1.28
C GLY A 69 7.48 14.57 -0.64
N VAL A 70 7.49 13.30 -1.01
CA VAL A 70 8.47 12.32 -0.52
C VAL A 70 9.89 12.74 -0.89
N ASN A 71 10.13 13.13 -2.16
CA ASN A 71 11.46 13.54 -2.62
C ASN A 71 12.00 14.76 -1.87
N VAL A 72 11.14 15.74 -1.54
CA VAL A 72 11.53 16.90 -0.72
C VAL A 72 12.00 16.43 0.65
N LEU A 73 11.27 15.55 1.31
CA LEU A 73 11.61 15.04 2.64
C LEU A 73 12.88 14.18 2.63
N VAL A 74 13.06 13.36 1.61
CA VAL A 74 14.28 12.54 1.45
C VAL A 74 15.50 13.45 1.25
N LYS A 75 15.41 14.46 0.38
CA LYS A 75 16.50 15.45 0.16
C LYS A 75 16.80 16.26 1.42
N ALA A 76 15.78 16.62 2.18
CA ALA A 76 15.94 17.34 3.46
C ALA A 76 16.42 16.43 4.60
N LYS A 77 16.67 15.15 4.36
CA LYS A 77 17.03 14.13 5.38
C LYS A 77 15.95 13.95 6.48
N LEU A 78 14.73 14.35 6.20
CA LEU A 78 13.55 14.20 7.08
C LEU A 78 12.77 12.92 6.74
N ILE A 79 13.46 11.84 6.47
CA ILE A 79 12.91 10.55 6.02
C ILE A 79 11.75 10.06 6.89
N PRO A 80 11.78 10.15 8.24
CA PRO A 80 10.66 9.71 9.08
C PRO A 80 9.33 10.39 8.75
N LEU A 81 9.37 11.68 8.37
CA LEU A 81 8.15 12.42 8.01
C LEU A 81 7.53 11.96 6.69
N ALA A 82 8.23 11.18 5.89
CA ALA A 82 7.65 10.59 4.69
C ALA A 82 6.44 9.69 5.00
N ALA A 83 6.34 9.16 6.23
CA ALA A 83 5.19 8.37 6.67
C ALA A 83 3.86 9.14 6.57
N ILE A 84 3.88 10.48 6.66
CA ILE A 84 2.69 11.35 6.49
C ILE A 84 2.08 11.19 5.09
N PHE A 85 2.91 10.93 4.08
CA PHE A 85 2.47 10.68 2.71
C PHE A 85 2.28 9.19 2.42
N ILE A 86 3.14 8.35 2.99
CA ILE A 86 3.14 6.89 2.74
C ILE A 86 1.86 6.24 3.26
N GLU A 87 1.50 6.48 4.52
CA GLU A 87 0.38 5.77 5.13
C GLU A 87 -0.99 6.14 4.51
N PRO A 88 -1.33 7.42 4.26
CA PRO A 88 -2.54 7.75 3.51
C PRO A 88 -2.54 7.18 2.09
N ALA A 89 -1.40 7.21 1.41
CA ALA A 89 -1.30 6.68 0.07
C ALA A 89 -1.49 5.16 0.03
N LYS A 90 -1.00 4.41 1.03
CA LYS A 90 -1.27 2.98 1.19
C LYS A 90 -2.76 2.72 1.26
N VAL A 91 -3.46 3.41 2.15
CA VAL A 91 -4.91 3.25 2.36
C VAL A 91 -5.72 3.63 1.11
N LEU A 92 -5.20 4.52 0.27
CA LEU A 92 -5.75 4.84 -1.04
C LEU A 92 -5.31 3.87 -2.15
N PHE A 93 -4.77 2.70 -1.78
CA PHE A 93 -4.30 1.66 -2.70
C PHE A 93 -3.16 2.09 -3.64
N LEU A 94 -2.37 3.10 -3.23
CA LEU A 94 -1.21 3.59 -3.96
C LEU A 94 0.12 2.98 -3.46
N ASN A 95 0.06 2.03 -2.52
CA ASN A 95 1.23 1.37 -1.92
C ASN A 95 2.22 0.84 -2.98
N ASN A 96 1.75 0.06 -3.94
CA ASN A 96 2.60 -0.46 -5.01
C ASN A 96 3.18 0.62 -5.92
N ALA A 97 2.41 1.69 -6.19
CA ALA A 97 2.87 2.81 -7.01
C ALA A 97 4.01 3.57 -6.33
N ILE A 98 3.91 3.80 -5.02
CA ILE A 98 4.95 4.46 -4.23
C ILE A 98 6.17 3.53 -4.07
N ASN A 99 5.95 2.28 -3.73
CA ASN A 99 7.03 1.33 -3.52
C ASN A 99 7.86 1.14 -4.80
N HIS A 100 7.23 0.75 -5.90
CA HIS A 100 7.92 0.48 -7.15
C HIS A 100 8.29 1.74 -7.94
N GLY A 101 7.52 2.83 -7.80
CA GLY A 101 7.74 4.08 -8.52
C GLY A 101 8.72 5.03 -7.85
N ILE A 102 8.89 4.95 -6.53
CA ILE A 102 9.71 5.89 -5.77
C ILE A 102 10.80 5.17 -4.97
N PHE A 103 10.40 4.31 -4.03
CA PHE A 103 11.36 3.76 -3.07
C PHE A 103 12.28 2.69 -3.64
N THR A 104 11.78 1.83 -4.51
CA THR A 104 12.62 0.79 -5.12
C THR A 104 13.73 1.38 -6.00
N PRO A 105 13.48 2.34 -6.92
CA PRO A 105 14.55 2.98 -7.69
C PRO A 105 15.60 3.68 -6.81
N ILE A 106 15.16 4.48 -5.84
CA ILE A 106 16.08 5.17 -4.92
C ILE A 106 16.87 4.15 -4.08
N GLY A 107 16.18 3.10 -3.63
CA GLY A 107 16.79 2.02 -2.85
C GLY A 107 17.87 1.26 -3.62
N ILE A 108 17.66 1.01 -4.92
CA ILE A 108 18.66 0.37 -5.78
C ILE A 108 19.94 1.22 -5.88
N GLU A 109 19.80 2.53 -6.08
CA GLU A 109 20.96 3.43 -6.15
C GLU A 109 21.72 3.44 -4.80
N GLN A 110 21.01 3.57 -3.68
CA GLN A 110 21.63 3.55 -2.36
C GLN A 110 22.29 2.20 -2.02
N ALA A 111 21.67 1.09 -2.44
CA ALA A 111 22.20 -0.24 -2.17
C ALA A 111 23.45 -0.55 -3.00
N LYS A 112 23.65 0.07 -4.16
CA LYS A 112 24.90 -0.03 -4.93
C LYS A 112 26.09 0.54 -4.16
N GLU A 113 25.87 1.61 -3.39
CA GLU A 113 26.94 2.29 -2.64
C GLU A 113 27.13 1.70 -1.23
N ALA A 114 26.03 1.43 -0.53
CA ALA A 114 26.03 1.06 0.90
C ALA A 114 25.67 -0.42 1.18
N ALA A 115 25.50 -1.25 0.14
CA ALA A 115 25.05 -2.64 0.19
C ALA A 115 23.66 -2.85 0.81
N LYS A 116 22.98 -1.80 1.24
CA LYS A 116 21.63 -1.81 1.81
C LYS A 116 20.97 -0.45 1.67
N SER A 117 19.64 -0.40 1.76
CA SER A 117 18.89 0.86 1.76
C SER A 117 17.73 0.82 2.75
N ILE A 118 17.53 1.95 3.43
CA ILE A 118 16.36 2.20 4.26
C ILE A 118 15.09 2.37 3.41
N MET A 119 15.22 2.77 2.14
CA MET A 119 14.08 3.02 1.25
C MET A 119 13.21 1.77 1.06
N TYR A 120 13.81 0.59 1.09
CA TYR A 120 13.09 -0.68 1.03
C TYR A 120 12.24 -0.99 2.27
N MET A 121 12.44 -0.21 3.35
CA MET A 121 11.75 -0.42 4.63
C MET A 121 10.56 0.52 4.84
N LEU A 122 10.44 1.60 4.07
CA LEU A 122 9.53 2.71 4.38
C LEU A 122 8.06 2.34 4.15
N GLU A 123 7.76 1.74 3.01
CA GLU A 123 6.40 1.33 2.64
C GLU A 123 6.09 -0.10 3.09
N ALA A 124 7.04 -1.01 2.87
CA ALA A 124 6.86 -2.44 3.13
C ALA A 124 6.88 -2.82 4.62
N ASN A 125 7.01 -1.85 5.54
CA ASN A 125 7.01 -2.08 6.99
C ASN A 125 5.67 -2.65 7.46
N PRO A 126 5.61 -3.90 7.96
CA PRO A 126 4.36 -4.50 8.43
C PRO A 126 3.93 -4.00 9.82
N GLY A 127 4.79 -3.31 10.56
CA GLY A 127 4.53 -2.90 11.94
C GLY A 127 3.29 -2.01 12.12
N PRO A 128 3.15 -0.92 11.36
CA PRO A 128 2.00 -0.02 11.49
C PRO A 128 0.65 -0.71 11.26
N GLY A 129 0.53 -1.50 10.20
CA GLY A 129 -0.69 -2.25 9.91
C GLY A 129 -0.99 -3.32 10.96
N LEU A 130 0.04 -4.02 11.45
CA LEU A 130 -0.09 -4.97 12.56
C LEU A 130 -0.64 -4.28 13.81
N GLY A 131 -0.13 -3.09 14.14
CA GLY A 131 -0.62 -2.32 15.30
C GLY A 131 -2.11 -1.97 15.20
N VAL A 132 -2.57 -1.53 14.02
CA VAL A 132 -3.99 -1.27 13.75
C VAL A 132 -4.83 -2.52 13.93
N LEU A 133 -4.44 -3.64 13.32
CA LEU A 133 -5.19 -4.90 13.38
C LEU A 133 -5.23 -5.46 14.80
N LEU A 134 -4.13 -5.39 15.55
CA LEU A 134 -4.09 -5.80 16.96
C LEU A 134 -5.04 -4.93 17.81
N ALA A 135 -5.06 -3.62 17.59
CA ALA A 135 -5.98 -2.74 18.30
C ALA A 135 -7.44 -3.12 18.04
N TYR A 136 -7.81 -3.43 16.80
CA TYR A 136 -9.16 -3.91 16.48
C TYR A 136 -9.47 -5.29 17.08
N ALA A 137 -8.51 -6.21 17.05
CA ALA A 137 -8.69 -7.54 17.64
C ALA A 137 -8.94 -7.49 19.15
N ILE A 138 -8.28 -6.56 19.85
CA ILE A 138 -8.35 -6.47 21.31
C ILE A 138 -9.50 -5.56 21.76
N PHE A 139 -9.61 -4.35 21.20
CA PHE A 139 -10.42 -3.26 21.73
C PHE A 139 -11.72 -3.01 20.96
N SER A 140 -11.93 -3.59 19.76
CA SER A 140 -13.17 -3.38 19.01
C SER A 140 -14.39 -3.83 19.78
N LYS A 141 -15.43 -2.98 19.79
CA LYS A 141 -16.75 -3.30 20.33
C LYS A 141 -17.63 -4.03 19.33
N ASP A 142 -17.38 -3.82 18.03
CA ASP A 142 -18.07 -4.54 16.96
C ASP A 142 -17.55 -5.97 16.87
N LYS A 143 -18.47 -6.92 17.04
CA LYS A 143 -18.15 -8.36 17.07
C LYS A 143 -17.61 -8.87 15.73
N VAL A 144 -18.11 -8.34 14.61
CA VAL A 144 -17.69 -8.77 13.27
C VAL A 144 -16.24 -8.34 13.02
N THR A 145 -15.94 -7.06 13.24
CA THR A 145 -14.60 -6.50 13.10
C THR A 145 -13.61 -7.20 14.05
N LYS A 146 -14.02 -7.42 15.30
CA LYS A 146 -13.17 -8.09 16.29
C LYS A 146 -12.84 -9.53 15.90
N SER A 147 -13.79 -10.26 15.34
CA SER A 147 -13.60 -11.67 14.93
C SER A 147 -12.81 -11.81 13.63
N SER A 148 -12.86 -10.83 12.73
CA SER A 148 -12.13 -10.85 11.46
C SER A 148 -10.67 -10.42 11.59
N ALA A 149 -10.34 -9.56 12.56
CA ALA A 149 -9.02 -8.99 12.73
C ALA A 149 -7.90 -10.02 12.94
N PRO A 150 -8.06 -11.13 13.71
CA PRO A 150 -7.00 -12.14 13.84
C PRO A 150 -6.61 -12.80 12.52
N GLY A 151 -7.59 -13.11 11.65
CA GLY A 151 -7.30 -13.63 10.30
C GLY A 151 -6.56 -12.62 9.45
N ALA A 152 -6.96 -11.34 9.53
CA ALA A 152 -6.29 -10.25 8.84
C ALA A 152 -4.83 -10.05 9.33
N ILE A 153 -4.54 -10.25 10.62
CA ILE A 153 -3.18 -10.22 11.18
C ILE A 153 -2.29 -11.27 10.50
N ILE A 154 -2.76 -12.49 10.36
CA ILE A 154 -2.00 -13.56 9.73
C ILE A 154 -1.68 -13.21 8.26
N ILE A 155 -2.70 -12.77 7.52
CA ILE A 155 -2.57 -12.40 6.10
C ILE A 155 -1.62 -11.20 5.94
N HIS A 156 -1.72 -10.20 6.82
CA HIS A 156 -0.89 -9.03 6.77
C HIS A 156 0.55 -9.32 7.18
N PHE A 157 0.76 -9.86 8.37
CA PHE A 157 2.08 -9.94 8.99
C PHE A 157 2.94 -11.06 8.38
N PHE A 158 2.35 -12.23 8.15
CA PHE A 158 3.05 -13.36 7.56
C PHE A 158 2.90 -13.43 6.05
N GLY A 159 1.72 -13.10 5.51
CA GLY A 159 1.47 -13.09 4.07
C GLY A 159 2.00 -11.83 3.36
N GLY A 160 2.16 -10.72 4.08
CA GLY A 160 2.66 -9.45 3.54
C GLY A 160 1.65 -8.70 2.68
N ILE A 161 0.36 -9.00 2.80
CA ILE A 161 -0.71 -8.33 2.07
C ILE A 161 -1.19 -7.14 2.92
N HIS A 162 -0.70 -5.95 2.60
CA HIS A 162 -1.03 -4.74 3.37
C HIS A 162 -2.46 -4.28 3.15
N GLU A 163 -3.02 -4.52 1.99
CA GLU A 163 -4.38 -4.13 1.63
C GLU A 163 -5.44 -4.68 2.59
N ILE A 164 -5.14 -5.75 3.32
CA ILE A 164 -6.08 -6.37 4.26
C ILE A 164 -6.44 -5.45 5.44
N TYR A 165 -5.58 -4.50 5.84
CA TYR A 165 -5.90 -3.60 6.95
C TYR A 165 -6.53 -2.27 6.48
N PHE A 166 -6.49 -1.93 5.19
CA PHE A 166 -7.03 -0.67 4.68
C PHE A 166 -8.53 -0.48 4.97
N PRO A 167 -9.40 -1.52 4.83
CA PRO A 167 -10.80 -1.41 5.20
C PRO A 167 -11.03 -0.99 6.67
N TYR A 168 -10.17 -1.44 7.58
CA TYR A 168 -10.28 -1.08 9.00
C TYR A 168 -10.02 0.41 9.25
N ILE A 169 -9.16 1.03 8.44
CA ILE A 169 -8.94 2.48 8.48
C ILE A 169 -10.08 3.21 7.76
N LEU A 170 -10.51 2.72 6.59
CA LEU A 170 -11.59 3.36 5.82
C LEU A 170 -12.93 3.38 6.57
N MET A 171 -13.21 2.39 7.41
CA MET A 171 -14.39 2.39 8.29
C MET A 171 -14.33 3.51 9.36
N ASN A 172 -13.13 3.89 9.80
CA ASN A 172 -12.90 4.97 10.74
C ASN A 172 -11.64 5.76 10.35
N PRO A 173 -11.77 6.76 9.47
CA PRO A 173 -10.62 7.44 8.86
C PRO A 173 -9.66 8.10 9.86
N ILE A 174 -10.11 8.46 11.05
CA ILE A 174 -9.23 9.05 12.08
C ILE A 174 -8.13 8.09 12.54
N VAL A 175 -8.37 6.77 12.39
CA VAL A 175 -7.39 5.73 12.74
C VAL A 175 -6.12 5.83 11.91
N ILE A 176 -6.14 6.52 10.76
CA ILE A 176 -4.94 6.75 9.92
C ILE A 176 -3.79 7.41 10.69
N ILE A 177 -4.09 8.16 11.73
CA ILE A 177 -3.08 8.80 12.57
C ILE A 177 -2.19 7.75 13.25
N ALA A 178 -2.75 6.61 13.64
CA ALA A 178 -2.01 5.56 14.33
C ALA A 178 -0.87 4.95 13.45
N PRO A 179 -1.12 4.48 12.23
CA PRO A 179 -0.03 3.98 11.37
C PRO A 179 0.92 5.10 10.93
N ILE A 180 0.48 6.36 10.77
CA ILE A 180 1.38 7.48 10.48
C ILE A 180 2.39 7.63 11.63
N VAL A 181 1.92 7.78 12.86
CA VAL A 181 2.79 7.94 14.04
C VAL A 181 3.65 6.71 14.25
N GLY A 182 3.07 5.51 14.15
CA GLY A 182 3.79 4.25 14.28
C GLY A 182 4.93 4.11 13.26
N ASN A 183 4.67 4.49 12.02
CA ASN A 183 5.69 4.42 10.96
C ASN A 183 6.75 5.53 11.10
N ILE A 184 6.38 6.74 11.57
CA ILE A 184 7.36 7.78 11.92
C ILE A 184 8.32 7.25 12.99
N CYS A 185 7.80 6.64 14.06
CA CYS A 185 8.63 6.05 15.11
C CYS A 185 9.54 4.94 14.57
N ALA A 186 8.99 4.03 13.76
CA ALA A 186 9.75 2.94 13.16
C ALA A 186 10.87 3.44 12.25
N ILE A 187 10.56 4.37 11.34
CA ILE A 187 11.55 4.94 10.41
C ILE A 187 12.62 5.73 11.18
N THR A 188 12.24 6.44 12.23
CA THR A 188 13.18 7.13 13.12
C THR A 188 14.15 6.13 13.73
N PHE A 189 13.63 5.04 14.30
CA PHE A 189 14.46 3.96 14.86
C PHE A 189 15.39 3.35 13.80
N PHE A 190 14.88 3.04 12.60
CA PHE A 190 15.68 2.51 11.50
C PHE A 190 16.78 3.47 11.04
N THR A 191 16.50 4.76 11.06
CA THR A 191 17.48 5.81 10.71
C THR A 191 18.60 5.89 11.75
N PHE A 192 18.26 5.91 13.04
CA PHE A 192 19.25 5.94 14.11
C PHE A 192 20.12 4.68 14.17
N THR A 193 19.51 3.51 13.99
CA THR A 193 20.22 2.22 13.99
C THR A 193 20.91 1.93 12.66
N LYS A 194 20.79 2.82 11.68
CA LYS A 194 21.33 2.63 10.32
C LYS A 194 20.88 1.30 9.70
N CYS A 195 19.63 0.89 10.00
CA CYS A 195 19.03 -0.30 9.40
C CYS A 195 18.76 -0.08 7.91
N GLY A 196 18.76 -1.18 7.17
CA GLY A 196 18.43 -1.19 5.75
C GLY A 196 18.31 -2.63 5.25
N LEU A 197 17.55 -2.83 4.19
CA LEU A 197 17.45 -4.11 3.50
C LEU A 197 18.40 -4.15 2.29
N ILE A 198 18.83 -5.35 1.91
CA ILE A 198 19.69 -5.56 0.73
C ILE A 198 18.90 -5.48 -0.59
N GLY A 199 17.58 -5.60 -0.53
CA GLY A 199 16.66 -5.53 -1.66
C GLY A 199 15.23 -5.25 -1.20
N PRO A 200 14.29 -5.01 -2.14
CA PRO A 200 12.90 -4.78 -1.81
C PRO A 200 12.27 -6.04 -1.21
N SER A 201 11.61 -5.89 -0.05
CA SER A 201 10.80 -6.95 0.54
C SER A 201 9.43 -6.98 -0.14
N SER A 202 9.25 -7.92 -1.05
CA SER A 202 7.97 -8.16 -1.72
C SER A 202 7.63 -9.65 -1.65
N PRO A 203 6.52 -10.00 -1.02
CA PRO A 203 5.55 -9.16 -0.29
C PRO A 203 6.14 -8.55 1.01
N GLY A 204 5.49 -7.49 1.53
CA GLY A 204 5.90 -6.78 2.76
C GLY A 204 5.64 -7.57 4.05
N SER A 205 6.01 -8.84 4.10
CA SER A 205 5.85 -9.71 5.27
C SER A 205 7.07 -9.66 6.18
N ILE A 206 6.89 -10.03 7.44
CA ILE A 206 8.01 -10.17 8.37
C ILE A 206 9.04 -11.19 7.87
N ILE A 207 8.60 -12.25 7.21
CA ILE A 207 9.48 -13.29 6.66
C ILE A 207 10.36 -12.70 5.55
N ALA A 208 9.75 -11.97 4.59
CA ALA A 208 10.50 -11.31 3.52
C ALA A 208 11.43 -10.22 4.08
N TYR A 209 11.00 -9.49 5.10
CA TYR A 209 11.82 -8.49 5.78
C TYR A 209 13.07 -9.10 6.40
N LEU A 210 12.92 -10.20 7.13
CA LEU A 210 14.06 -10.90 7.74
C LEU A 210 14.98 -11.53 6.70
N SER A 211 14.41 -12.08 5.61
CA SER A 211 15.22 -12.69 4.53
C SER A 211 16.04 -11.68 3.76
N MET A 212 15.53 -10.43 3.62
CA MET A 212 16.22 -9.32 2.97
C MET A 212 17.10 -8.49 3.92
N SER A 213 17.13 -8.83 5.20
CA SER A 213 18.06 -8.22 6.14
C SER A 213 19.50 -8.64 5.84
N PRO A 214 20.48 -7.73 5.94
CA PRO A 214 21.89 -8.08 5.78
C PRO A 214 22.23 -9.19 6.77
N LYS A 215 22.76 -10.30 6.27
CA LYS A 215 23.28 -11.34 7.16
C LYS A 215 24.46 -10.74 7.91
N LEU A 216 24.45 -10.79 9.23
CA LEU A 216 25.60 -10.50 10.06
C LEU A 216 26.66 -11.57 9.76
N SER A 217 27.50 -11.31 8.77
CA SER A 217 28.69 -12.12 8.54
C SER A 217 29.69 -11.75 9.62
N LEU A 218 29.98 -12.68 10.51
CA LEU A 218 31.09 -12.57 11.48
C LEU A 218 32.44 -12.26 10.81
N ILE A 219 32.52 -12.43 9.50
CA ILE A 219 33.72 -12.15 8.68
C ILE A 219 33.92 -10.65 8.48
N HIS A 220 32.84 -9.82 8.49
CA HIS A 220 32.95 -8.36 8.30
C HIS A 220 33.42 -7.60 9.56
N ILE A 221 33.47 -8.25 10.73
CA ILE A 221 33.98 -7.63 11.96
C ILE A 221 35.52 -7.67 12.00
N SER A 222 36.16 -8.46 11.15
CA SER A 222 37.61 -8.70 11.17
C SER A 222 38.41 -8.07 10.03
N GLU A 223 37.79 -7.36 9.07
CA GLU A 223 38.55 -6.63 8.07
C GLU A 223 38.81 -5.17 8.53
N PRO A 224 40.08 -4.87 8.93
CA PRO A 224 40.45 -3.47 9.10
C PRO A 224 40.43 -2.80 7.75
N THR A 225 39.73 -1.66 7.70
CA THR A 225 39.67 -0.74 6.56
C THR A 225 41.10 -0.50 6.02
N ARG A 226 41.53 -1.20 4.99
CA ARG A 226 42.68 -0.80 4.20
C ARG A 226 42.27 0.46 3.43
N ARG A 227 42.60 1.61 4.00
CA ARG A 227 42.74 2.85 3.25
C ARG A 227 44.00 2.74 2.40
N SER A 228 43.90 2.76 1.13
CA SER A 228 44.93 3.17 0.19
C SER A 228 44.39 4.31 -0.64
#